data_8fb849c3abb518f4a54d530f9e67a57c
#
_entry.id   8fb849c3abb518f4a54d530f9e67a57c
#
_cell.length_a   1.000
_cell.length_b   1.000
_cell.length_c   1.000
_cell.angle_alpha   90.00
_cell.angle_beta   90.00
_cell.angle_gamma   90.00
#
_symmetry.space_group_name_H-M   'P 1'
#
loop_
_entity.id
_entity.type
_entity.pdbx_description
1 polymer ?
#
loop_
_entity_poly.entity_id
_entity_poly.type
_entity_poly.pdbx_seq_one_letter_code
_entity_poly.pdbx_strand_id
1 'polypeptide(L)'
;ELSLRQTVTLTDVHFNYPQRPDVQVLKGLNLRIDAGDQVALVGTSGAGKSTVASLLLRFHEPDTGVLQVGDIPADELDLRGYRQRVAFVPQEVILFGGDLRSNIRYGRPDATDEEIIDAAKRAYAWNFIQDFPEGLDTLVGERGVQLSGGQRQRIAIARAILKNSPVLLCDEPTSNLDGRTELDVMNSLVQEAGGGR
;
A
#
# COMPACT_ATOMS: atom_id res chain seq x y z
N GLU A 1 -13.87 14.93 -12.89
CA GLU A 1 -12.83 13.86 -12.99
C GLU A 1 -11.58 14.30 -12.25
N LEU A 2 -11.19 13.55 -11.21
CA LEU A 2 -9.92 13.79 -10.50
C LEU A 2 -8.77 13.54 -11.46
N SER A 3 -7.97 14.58 -11.75
CA SER A 3 -6.73 14.43 -12.50
C SER A 3 -5.82 13.40 -11.81
N LEU A 4 -5.10 12.58 -12.58
CA LEU A 4 -4.22 11.52 -12.07
C LEU A 4 -2.96 12.05 -11.37
N ARG A 5 -2.76 13.37 -11.33
CA ARG A 5 -1.59 14.04 -10.73
C ARG A 5 -2.05 15.21 -9.89
N GLN A 6 -2.51 14.93 -8.69
CA GLN A 6 -2.91 15.98 -7.76
C GLN A 6 -2.04 15.93 -6.51
N THR A 7 -1.76 17.11 -5.99
CA THR A 7 -1.13 17.29 -4.69
C THR A 7 -2.06 16.74 -3.59
N VAL A 8 -1.49 16.03 -2.63
CA VAL A 8 -2.18 15.62 -1.39
C VAL A 8 -1.67 16.51 -0.26
N THR A 9 -2.57 17.14 0.48
CA THR A 9 -2.21 18.01 1.60
C THR A 9 -2.96 17.61 2.87
N LEU A 10 -2.25 17.61 3.98
CA LEU A 10 -2.82 17.63 5.33
C LEU A 10 -2.46 19.00 5.91
N THR A 11 -3.47 19.74 6.40
CA THR A 11 -3.28 21.07 6.96
C THR A 11 -3.83 21.12 8.38
N ASP A 12 -2.94 21.41 9.34
CA ASP A 12 -3.24 21.52 10.77
C ASP A 12 -4.03 20.34 11.33
N VAL A 13 -3.63 19.12 10.93
CA VAL A 13 -4.35 17.90 11.26
C VAL A 13 -4.07 17.46 12.70
N HIS A 14 -5.13 17.33 13.48
CA HIS A 14 -5.15 16.74 14.81
C HIS A 14 -5.95 15.43 14.78
N PHE A 15 -5.48 14.43 15.53
CA PHE A 15 -6.14 13.13 15.54
C PHE A 15 -5.90 12.36 16.83
N ASN A 16 -6.98 11.79 17.35
CA ASN A 16 -7.01 10.83 18.45
C ASN A 16 -7.74 9.56 17.99
N TYR A 17 -7.26 8.37 18.39
CA TYR A 17 -8.03 7.15 18.12
C TYR A 17 -9.29 7.12 19.01
N PRO A 18 -10.45 6.69 18.48
CA PRO A 18 -11.70 6.60 19.26
C PRO A 18 -11.59 5.76 20.53
N GLN A 19 -10.71 4.74 20.52
CA GLN A 19 -10.46 3.86 21.68
C GLN A 19 -9.56 4.50 22.77
N ARG A 20 -8.88 5.61 22.42
CA ARG A 20 -7.98 6.36 23.32
C ARG A 20 -8.11 7.86 23.09
N PRO A 21 -9.27 8.45 23.40
CA PRO A 21 -9.57 9.85 23.08
C PRO A 21 -8.70 10.84 23.87
N ASP A 22 -8.12 10.40 24.98
CA ASP A 22 -7.22 11.15 25.85
C ASP A 22 -5.77 11.22 25.33
N VAL A 23 -5.43 10.42 24.28
CA VAL A 23 -4.08 10.37 23.71
C VAL A 23 -4.08 11.01 22.32
N GLN A 24 -3.60 12.24 22.24
CA GLN A 24 -3.44 12.94 20.96
C GLN A 24 -2.23 12.39 20.21
N VAL A 25 -2.50 11.71 19.07
CA VAL A 25 -1.47 11.09 18.23
C VAL A 25 -0.90 12.07 17.23
N LEU A 26 -1.76 12.86 16.57
CA LEU A 26 -1.31 13.93 15.67
C LEU A 26 -1.67 15.28 16.28
N LYS A 27 -0.73 16.22 16.23
CA LYS A 27 -0.78 17.52 16.95
C LYS A 27 -0.47 18.66 15.99
N GLY A 28 -1.39 18.96 15.06
CA GLY A 28 -1.21 20.00 14.06
C GLY A 28 -0.27 19.59 12.94
N LEU A 29 -0.45 18.36 12.41
CA LEU A 29 0.37 17.85 11.30
C LEU A 29 0.09 18.68 10.04
N ASN A 30 1.19 19.16 9.43
CA ASN A 30 1.19 19.75 8.10
C ASN A 30 2.07 18.88 7.19
N LEU A 31 1.51 18.39 6.10
CA LEU A 31 2.20 17.58 5.11
C LEU A 31 1.68 17.93 3.72
N ARG A 32 2.61 18.12 2.79
CA ARG A 32 2.31 18.32 1.37
C ARG A 32 3.08 17.30 0.55
N ILE A 33 2.39 16.64 -0.35
CA ILE A 33 2.94 15.66 -1.29
C ILE A 33 2.52 16.10 -2.68
N ASP A 34 3.46 16.59 -3.48
CA ASP A 34 3.19 16.97 -4.85
C ASP A 34 3.19 15.75 -5.79
N ALA A 35 2.56 15.89 -6.95
CA ALA A 35 2.53 14.82 -7.94
C ALA A 35 3.95 14.46 -8.40
N GLY A 36 4.30 13.19 -8.28
CA GLY A 36 5.63 12.67 -8.61
C GLY A 36 6.62 12.66 -7.44
N ASP A 37 6.24 13.21 -6.29
CA ASP A 37 7.09 13.15 -5.09
C ASP A 37 7.18 11.73 -4.52
N GLN A 38 8.36 11.45 -3.95
CA GLN A 38 8.61 10.31 -3.10
C GLN A 38 8.88 10.83 -1.69
N VAL A 39 7.97 10.56 -0.77
CA VAL A 39 8.02 11.08 0.59
C VAL A 39 8.23 9.94 1.59
N ALA A 40 9.25 10.05 2.44
CA ALA A 40 9.47 9.13 3.54
C ALA A 40 9.09 9.80 4.87
N LEU A 41 8.16 9.15 5.61
CA LEU A 41 7.84 9.54 6.97
C LEU A 41 8.80 8.83 7.93
N VAL A 42 9.65 9.60 8.59
CA VAL A 42 10.64 9.09 9.55
C VAL A 42 10.30 9.53 10.98
N GLY A 43 10.61 8.70 11.95
CA GLY A 43 10.37 9.00 13.36
C GLY A 43 10.41 7.75 14.22
N THR A 44 10.43 7.94 15.54
CA THR A 44 10.42 6.85 16.53
C THR A 44 9.13 6.01 16.43
N SER A 45 9.15 4.81 17.01
CA SER A 45 7.92 4.03 17.18
C SER A 45 6.88 4.85 17.96
N GLY A 46 5.63 4.82 17.52
CA GLY A 46 4.55 5.61 18.12
C GLY A 46 4.48 7.08 17.69
N ALA A 47 5.36 7.56 16.79
CA ALA A 47 5.31 8.94 16.29
C ALA A 47 4.12 9.28 15.39
N GLY A 48 3.22 8.32 15.14
CA GLY A 48 2.01 8.55 14.33
C GLY A 48 2.17 8.25 12.83
N LYS A 49 3.27 7.63 12.38
CA LYS A 49 3.50 7.31 10.95
C LYS A 49 2.37 6.48 10.35
N SER A 50 2.02 5.35 10.97
CA SER A 50 0.92 4.50 10.51
C SER A 50 -0.45 5.19 10.67
N THR A 51 -0.59 6.16 11.58
CA THR A 51 -1.78 6.99 11.71
C THR A 51 -1.93 7.90 10.49
N VAL A 52 -0.85 8.51 10.01
CA VAL A 52 -0.87 9.30 8.76
C VAL A 52 -1.29 8.41 7.59
N ALA A 53 -0.74 7.19 7.49
CA ALA A 53 -1.16 6.22 6.47
C ALA A 53 -2.66 5.90 6.56
N SER A 54 -3.20 5.71 7.77
CA SER A 54 -4.62 5.44 8.00
C SER A 54 -5.53 6.61 7.60
N LEU A 55 -5.11 7.85 7.82
CA LEU A 55 -5.83 9.04 7.36
C LEU A 55 -5.76 9.16 5.83
N LEU A 56 -4.59 8.93 5.22
CA LEU A 56 -4.43 8.92 3.76
C LEU A 56 -5.24 7.82 3.08
N LEU A 57 -5.52 6.70 3.76
CA LEU A 57 -6.43 5.64 3.29
C LEU A 57 -7.90 5.92 3.63
N ARG A 58 -8.16 6.99 4.36
CA ARG A 58 -9.48 7.34 4.90
C ARG A 58 -10.11 6.17 5.67
N PHE A 59 -9.30 5.49 6.49
CA PHE A 59 -9.79 4.56 7.50
C PHE A 59 -10.31 5.31 8.72
N HIS A 60 -9.80 6.53 8.92
CA HIS A 60 -10.24 7.50 9.90
C HIS A 60 -10.30 8.89 9.25
N GLU A 61 -11.10 9.77 9.80
CA GLU A 61 -11.12 11.19 9.47
C GLU A 61 -10.38 11.97 10.57
N PRO A 62 -9.73 13.10 10.26
CA PRO A 62 -9.10 13.94 11.28
C PRO A 62 -10.14 14.52 12.26
N ASP A 63 -9.76 14.69 13.53
CA ASP A 63 -10.62 15.37 14.53
C ASP A 63 -10.75 16.87 14.18
N THR A 64 -9.65 17.49 13.76
CA THR A 64 -9.59 18.87 13.22
C THR A 64 -8.52 18.96 12.15
N GLY A 65 -8.53 20.05 11.38
CA GLY A 65 -7.71 20.20 10.20
C GLY A 65 -8.36 19.55 8.97
N VAL A 66 -7.65 19.50 7.87
CA VAL A 66 -8.21 19.00 6.60
C VAL A 66 -7.20 18.16 5.82
N LEU A 67 -7.69 17.07 5.24
CA LEU A 67 -7.03 16.31 4.18
C LEU A 67 -7.65 16.70 2.84
N GLN A 68 -6.83 17.13 1.88
CA GLN A 68 -7.28 17.53 0.54
C GLN A 68 -6.52 16.75 -0.54
N VAL A 69 -7.19 16.58 -1.69
CA VAL A 69 -6.59 16.10 -2.94
C VAL A 69 -6.82 17.16 -4.01
N GLY A 70 -5.75 17.81 -4.41
CA GLY A 70 -5.85 19.08 -5.11
C GLY A 70 -6.54 20.13 -4.23
N ASP A 71 -7.61 20.75 -4.75
CA ASP A 71 -8.39 21.74 -4.02
C ASP A 71 -9.65 21.15 -3.36
N ILE A 72 -9.85 19.81 -3.40
CA ILE A 72 -11.06 19.15 -2.93
C ILE A 72 -10.79 18.49 -1.58
N PRO A 73 -11.57 18.79 -0.53
CA PRO A 73 -11.53 18.04 0.72
C PRO A 73 -11.78 16.54 0.48
N ALA A 74 -10.99 15.69 1.12
CA ALA A 74 -11.04 14.26 0.85
C ALA A 74 -12.37 13.62 1.27
N ASP A 75 -13.06 14.17 2.27
CA ASP A 75 -14.37 13.74 2.75
C ASP A 75 -15.50 14.00 1.72
N GLU A 76 -15.33 14.97 0.82
CA GLU A 76 -16.25 15.22 -0.29
C GLU A 76 -16.07 14.23 -1.46
N LEU A 77 -14.95 13.48 -1.50
CA LEU A 77 -14.68 12.52 -2.55
C LEU A 77 -15.39 11.19 -2.30
N ASP A 78 -15.91 10.57 -3.37
CA ASP A 78 -16.41 9.19 -3.29
C ASP A 78 -15.30 8.26 -2.74
N LEU A 79 -15.58 7.61 -1.63
CA LEU A 79 -14.61 6.79 -0.90
C LEU A 79 -14.10 5.61 -1.73
N ARG A 80 -14.97 4.99 -2.52
CA ARG A 80 -14.61 3.86 -3.39
C ARG A 80 -13.68 4.31 -4.51
N GLY A 81 -14.03 5.38 -5.21
CA GLY A 81 -13.21 5.97 -6.26
C GLY A 81 -11.87 6.48 -5.75
N TYR A 82 -11.86 7.07 -4.54
CA TYR A 82 -10.63 7.48 -3.87
C TYR A 82 -9.70 6.30 -3.60
N ARG A 83 -10.21 5.24 -2.94
CA ARG A 83 -9.41 4.04 -2.60
C ARG A 83 -8.95 3.23 -3.80
N GLN A 84 -9.67 3.30 -4.92
CA GLN A 84 -9.21 2.70 -6.18
C GLN A 84 -7.91 3.35 -6.69
N ARG A 85 -7.65 4.61 -6.33
CA ARG A 85 -6.47 5.38 -6.74
C ARG A 85 -5.28 5.29 -5.78
N VAL A 86 -5.42 4.54 -4.69
CA VAL A 86 -4.36 4.33 -3.70
C VAL A 86 -4.03 2.84 -3.64
N ALA A 87 -2.82 2.46 -4.02
CA ALA A 87 -2.28 1.13 -3.71
C ALA A 87 -1.63 1.17 -2.32
N PHE A 88 -1.81 0.12 -1.54
CA PHE A 88 -1.28 0.04 -0.20
C PHE A 88 -0.51 -1.26 0.05
N VAL A 89 0.70 -1.14 0.56
CA VAL A 89 1.51 -2.25 1.06
C VAL A 89 1.58 -2.13 2.58
N PRO A 90 0.86 -2.98 3.33
CA PRO A 90 0.84 -2.94 4.78
C PRO A 90 2.09 -3.59 5.38
N GLN A 91 2.41 -3.25 6.62
CA GLN A 91 3.45 -3.91 7.42
C GLN A 91 3.09 -5.38 7.69
N GLU A 92 1.85 -5.65 8.11
CA GLU A 92 1.34 -7.01 8.32
C GLU A 92 0.48 -7.43 7.13
N VAL A 93 0.94 -8.43 6.40
CA VAL A 93 0.27 -8.93 5.20
C VAL A 93 -0.68 -10.07 5.52
N ILE A 94 -1.95 -9.86 5.19
CA ILE A 94 -2.99 -10.88 5.22
C ILE A 94 -3.14 -11.49 3.82
N LEU A 95 -3.08 -12.83 3.76
CA LEU A 95 -3.48 -13.59 2.58
C LEU A 95 -4.92 -14.04 2.74
N PHE A 96 -5.69 -13.83 1.67
CA PHE A 96 -7.05 -14.37 1.60
C PHE A 96 -7.01 -15.88 1.33
N GLY A 97 -7.98 -16.61 1.83
CA GLY A 97 -8.14 -18.02 1.48
C GLY A 97 -8.35 -18.20 -0.02
N GLY A 98 -7.56 -19.07 -0.63
CA GLY A 98 -7.55 -19.30 -2.07
C GLY A 98 -6.14 -19.56 -2.57
N ASP A 99 -5.92 -19.42 -3.88
CA ASP A 99 -4.62 -19.64 -4.51
C ASP A 99 -3.78 -18.35 -4.59
N LEU A 100 -2.52 -18.47 -4.97
CA LEU A 100 -1.60 -17.35 -5.15
C LEU A 100 -2.07 -16.42 -6.27
N ARG A 101 -2.64 -16.97 -7.33
CA ARG A 101 -3.22 -16.21 -8.45
C ARG A 101 -4.31 -15.25 -7.98
N SER A 102 -5.31 -15.76 -7.28
CA SER A 102 -6.42 -14.95 -6.75
C SER A 102 -5.93 -13.90 -5.76
N ASN A 103 -4.94 -14.26 -4.93
CA ASN A 103 -4.34 -13.33 -4.00
C ASN A 103 -3.65 -12.16 -4.71
N ILE A 104 -2.91 -12.37 -5.79
CA ILE A 104 -2.29 -11.28 -6.55
C ILE A 104 -3.33 -10.51 -7.34
N ARG A 105 -4.27 -11.22 -8.00
CA ARG A 105 -5.37 -10.65 -8.80
C ARG A 105 -6.29 -9.72 -7.99
N TYR A 106 -6.31 -9.85 -6.65
CA TYR A 106 -7.04 -8.93 -5.77
C TYR A 106 -6.66 -7.45 -6.01
N GLY A 107 -5.43 -7.17 -6.46
CA GLY A 107 -5.01 -5.83 -6.85
C GLY A 107 -5.81 -5.25 -8.02
N ARG A 108 -6.12 -6.09 -9.02
CA ARG A 108 -6.93 -5.75 -10.20
C ARG A 108 -7.67 -7.01 -10.69
N PRO A 109 -8.98 -7.13 -10.43
CA PRO A 109 -9.77 -8.35 -10.70
C PRO A 109 -9.85 -8.78 -12.16
N ASP A 110 -9.73 -7.84 -13.08
CA ASP A 110 -9.77 -8.05 -14.54
C ASP A 110 -8.38 -8.30 -15.19
N ALA A 111 -7.33 -8.40 -14.37
CA ALA A 111 -5.99 -8.65 -14.85
C ALA A 111 -5.85 -10.03 -15.52
N THR A 112 -5.07 -10.06 -16.61
CA THR A 112 -4.70 -11.31 -17.28
C THR A 112 -3.63 -12.08 -16.49
N ASP A 113 -3.42 -13.35 -16.82
CA ASP A 113 -2.38 -14.15 -16.18
C ASP A 113 -0.97 -13.62 -16.49
N GLU A 114 -0.74 -13.07 -17.68
CA GLU A 114 0.53 -12.45 -18.07
C GLU A 114 0.82 -11.23 -17.19
N GLU A 115 -0.18 -10.41 -16.92
CA GLU A 115 -0.05 -9.24 -16.03
C GLU A 115 0.21 -9.64 -14.57
N ILE A 116 -0.42 -10.72 -14.10
CA ILE A 116 -0.18 -11.29 -12.76
C ILE A 116 1.26 -11.79 -12.65
N ILE A 117 1.74 -12.51 -13.67
CA ILE A 117 3.11 -13.02 -13.72
C ILE A 117 4.12 -11.86 -13.78
N ASP A 118 3.87 -10.83 -14.58
CA ASP A 118 4.72 -9.64 -14.62
C ASP A 118 4.79 -8.94 -13.26
N ALA A 119 3.66 -8.70 -12.63
CA ALA A 119 3.62 -8.12 -11.29
C ALA A 119 4.36 -8.99 -10.26
N ALA A 120 4.21 -10.32 -10.32
CA ALA A 120 4.93 -11.24 -9.45
C ALA A 120 6.46 -11.20 -9.69
N LYS A 121 6.91 -11.07 -10.94
CA LYS A 121 8.34 -10.92 -11.28
C LYS A 121 8.89 -9.61 -10.72
N ARG A 122 8.20 -8.51 -10.92
CA ARG A 122 8.61 -7.18 -10.44
C ARG A 122 8.61 -7.08 -8.91
N ALA A 123 7.75 -7.86 -8.24
CA ALA A 123 7.74 -8.00 -6.78
C ALA A 123 8.75 -9.03 -6.26
N TYR A 124 9.60 -9.62 -7.11
CA TYR A 124 10.52 -10.71 -6.74
C TYR A 124 9.83 -11.93 -6.10
N ALA A 125 8.53 -12.11 -6.39
CA ALA A 125 7.73 -13.24 -5.90
C ALA A 125 7.78 -14.45 -6.85
N TRP A 126 8.05 -14.23 -8.14
CA TRP A 126 7.90 -15.25 -9.17
C TRP A 126 8.77 -16.48 -8.92
N ASN A 127 10.01 -16.30 -8.46
CA ASN A 127 10.93 -17.41 -8.22
C ASN A 127 10.36 -18.42 -7.23
N PHE A 128 9.91 -17.97 -6.05
CA PHE A 128 9.36 -18.90 -5.08
C PHE A 128 7.98 -19.47 -5.48
N ILE A 129 7.22 -18.73 -6.30
CA ILE A 129 5.95 -19.24 -6.84
C ILE A 129 6.20 -20.45 -7.77
N GLN A 130 7.26 -20.38 -8.60
CA GLN A 130 7.64 -21.46 -9.50
C GLN A 130 8.17 -22.71 -8.76
N ASP A 131 8.68 -22.55 -7.53
CA ASP A 131 9.16 -23.65 -6.71
C ASP A 131 8.01 -24.54 -6.18
N PHE A 132 6.77 -24.04 -6.17
CA PHE A 132 5.61 -24.83 -5.82
C PHE A 132 5.14 -25.67 -7.00
N PRO A 133 4.76 -26.96 -6.78
CA PRO A 133 4.31 -27.84 -7.86
C PRO A 133 3.13 -27.28 -8.67
N GLU A 134 2.23 -26.54 -8.03
CA GLU A 134 1.03 -25.97 -8.63
C GLU A 134 1.24 -24.48 -9.06
N GLY A 135 2.43 -23.92 -8.84
CA GLY A 135 2.75 -22.53 -9.19
C GLY A 135 1.75 -21.54 -8.65
N LEU A 136 1.13 -20.76 -9.54
CA LEU A 136 0.10 -19.77 -9.18
C LEU A 136 -1.18 -20.39 -8.59
N ASP A 137 -1.47 -21.66 -8.87
CA ASP A 137 -2.66 -22.35 -8.38
C ASP A 137 -2.45 -22.96 -6.98
N THR A 138 -1.25 -22.77 -6.40
CA THR A 138 -0.94 -23.19 -5.04
C THR A 138 -1.88 -22.53 -4.04
N LEU A 139 -2.62 -23.35 -3.28
CA LEU A 139 -3.51 -22.89 -2.22
C LEU A 139 -2.71 -22.35 -1.03
N VAL A 140 -3.11 -21.17 -0.54
CA VAL A 140 -2.49 -20.49 0.62
C VAL A 140 -3.55 -20.08 1.65
N GLY A 141 -3.10 -19.61 2.81
CA GLY A 141 -3.98 -19.27 3.92
C GLY A 141 -4.15 -20.42 4.92
N GLU A 142 -5.23 -20.40 5.71
CA GLU A 142 -5.42 -21.35 6.83
C GLU A 142 -5.43 -22.83 6.41
N ARG A 143 -5.88 -23.14 5.19
CA ARG A 143 -6.03 -24.52 4.67
C ARG A 143 -5.03 -24.88 3.58
N GLY A 144 -4.05 -24.01 3.31
CA GLY A 144 -3.05 -24.20 2.27
C GLY A 144 -1.62 -24.10 2.79
N VAL A 145 -0.70 -23.90 1.86
CA VAL A 145 0.72 -23.73 2.19
C VAL A 145 0.94 -22.47 3.02
N GLN A 146 1.72 -22.61 4.08
CA GLN A 146 2.12 -21.49 4.91
C GLN A 146 3.33 -20.77 4.28
N LEU A 147 3.13 -19.53 3.86
CA LEU A 147 4.21 -18.69 3.34
C LEU A 147 5.01 -18.04 4.47
N SER A 148 6.31 -17.83 4.25
CA SER A 148 7.14 -17.01 5.13
C SER A 148 6.68 -15.56 5.15
N GLY A 149 7.10 -14.78 6.14
CA GLY A 149 6.81 -13.34 6.21
C GLY A 149 7.25 -12.60 4.94
N GLY A 150 8.47 -12.85 4.47
CA GLY A 150 9.00 -12.25 3.24
C GLY A 150 8.27 -12.69 1.96
N GLN A 151 7.78 -13.94 1.90
CA GLN A 151 6.94 -14.39 0.78
C GLN A 151 5.59 -13.67 0.77
N ARG A 152 4.92 -13.57 1.93
CA ARG A 152 3.67 -12.80 2.05
C ARG A 152 3.87 -11.34 1.65
N GLN A 153 4.96 -10.73 2.11
CA GLN A 153 5.27 -9.34 1.78
C GLN A 153 5.39 -9.13 0.27
N ARG A 154 6.11 -10.02 -0.42
CA ARG A 154 6.26 -9.95 -1.89
C ARG A 154 4.93 -10.15 -2.62
N ILE A 155 4.00 -10.95 -2.10
CA ILE A 155 2.63 -11.05 -2.64
C ILE A 155 1.87 -9.72 -2.46
N ALA A 156 1.97 -9.05 -1.31
CA ALA A 156 1.35 -7.74 -1.11
C ALA A 156 1.92 -6.68 -2.06
N ILE A 157 3.22 -6.72 -2.31
CA ILE A 157 3.89 -5.84 -3.28
C ILE A 157 3.40 -6.14 -4.71
N ALA A 158 3.29 -7.41 -5.08
CA ALA A 158 2.73 -7.80 -6.39
C ALA A 158 1.28 -7.29 -6.57
N ARG A 159 0.44 -7.35 -5.53
CA ARG A 159 -0.91 -6.74 -5.53
C ARG A 159 -0.86 -5.24 -5.83
N ALA A 160 0.05 -4.52 -5.17
CA ALA A 160 0.18 -3.08 -5.32
C ALA A 160 0.69 -2.71 -6.72
N ILE A 161 1.67 -3.43 -7.25
CA ILE A 161 2.19 -3.27 -8.62
C ILE A 161 1.08 -3.53 -9.64
N LEU A 162 0.36 -4.65 -9.49
CA LEU A 162 -0.73 -5.03 -10.41
C LEU A 162 -1.86 -4.00 -10.42
N LYS A 163 -2.17 -3.43 -9.26
CA LYS A 163 -3.18 -2.38 -9.12
C LYS A 163 -2.83 -1.12 -9.92
N ASN A 164 -1.53 -0.81 -10.05
CA ASN A 164 -1.00 0.31 -10.83
C ASN A 164 -1.71 1.66 -10.53
N SER A 165 -1.82 1.98 -9.26
CA SER A 165 -2.51 3.19 -8.80
C SER A 165 -1.60 4.42 -8.83
N PRO A 166 -2.15 5.64 -9.03
CA PRO A 166 -1.37 6.89 -9.05
C PRO A 166 -0.71 7.21 -7.70
N VAL A 167 -1.23 6.70 -6.59
CA VAL A 167 -0.64 6.83 -5.26
C VAL A 167 -0.26 5.44 -4.74
N LEU A 168 1.00 5.30 -4.34
CA LEU A 168 1.50 4.11 -3.66
C LEU A 168 1.86 4.48 -2.22
N LEU A 169 1.20 3.86 -1.28
CA LEU A 169 1.45 4.02 0.15
C LEU A 169 2.06 2.73 0.69
N CYS A 170 3.18 2.84 1.39
CA CYS A 170 3.88 1.72 1.98
C CYS A 170 4.11 1.95 3.48
N ASP A 171 3.75 0.97 4.31
CA ASP A 171 4.04 0.97 5.75
C ASP A 171 5.05 -0.15 6.02
N GLU A 172 6.32 0.20 6.20
CA GLU A 172 7.45 -0.70 6.40
C GLU A 172 7.49 -1.90 5.40
N PRO A 173 7.47 -1.64 4.07
CA PRO A 173 7.21 -2.66 3.05
C PRO A 173 8.29 -3.74 2.95
N THR A 174 9.42 -3.57 3.63
CA THR A 174 10.58 -4.47 3.55
C THR A 174 10.97 -5.10 4.88
N SER A 175 10.22 -4.84 5.96
CA SER A 175 10.54 -5.29 7.33
C SER A 175 10.74 -6.80 7.49
N ASN A 176 10.17 -7.61 6.58
CA ASN A 176 10.25 -9.07 6.59
C ASN A 176 11.17 -9.64 5.49
N LEU A 177 11.92 -8.79 4.78
CA LEU A 177 12.79 -9.20 3.68
C LEU A 177 14.25 -9.27 4.15
N ASP A 178 15.03 -10.13 3.48
CA ASP A 178 16.50 -10.10 3.62
C ASP A 178 17.08 -8.89 2.86
N GLY A 179 18.25 -8.42 3.29
CA GLY A 179 18.80 -7.15 2.82
C GLY A 179 19.05 -7.05 1.30
N ARG A 180 19.27 -8.17 0.60
CA ARG A 180 19.41 -8.18 -0.86
C ARG A 180 18.05 -8.03 -1.55
N THR A 181 17.09 -8.84 -1.15
CA THR A 181 15.71 -8.77 -1.66
C THR A 181 15.07 -7.42 -1.32
N GLU A 182 15.39 -6.84 -0.15
CA GLU A 182 14.93 -5.52 0.25
C GLU A 182 15.33 -4.44 -0.77
N LEU A 183 16.61 -4.37 -1.15
CA LEU A 183 17.10 -3.38 -2.12
C LEU A 183 16.43 -3.54 -3.48
N ASP A 184 16.30 -4.75 -3.95
CA ASP A 184 15.69 -5.06 -5.25
C ASP A 184 14.21 -4.67 -5.28
N VAL A 185 13.48 -5.01 -4.23
CA VAL A 185 12.06 -4.67 -4.07
C VAL A 185 11.86 -3.16 -3.95
N MET A 186 12.69 -2.47 -3.15
CA MET A 186 12.61 -1.01 -3.02
C MET A 186 12.88 -0.31 -4.34
N ASN A 187 13.87 -0.75 -5.11
CA ASN A 187 14.13 -0.22 -6.44
C ASN A 187 12.94 -0.41 -7.38
N SER A 188 12.27 -1.57 -7.33
CA SER A 188 11.07 -1.83 -8.11
C SER A 188 9.93 -0.89 -7.71
N LEU A 189 9.66 -0.71 -6.42
CA LEU A 189 8.61 0.19 -5.91
C LEU A 189 8.90 1.66 -6.30
N VAL A 190 10.16 2.10 -6.23
CA VAL A 190 10.58 3.45 -6.63
C VAL A 190 10.36 3.66 -8.14
N GLN A 191 10.68 2.67 -8.97
CA GLN A 191 10.41 2.73 -10.41
C GLN A 191 8.92 2.83 -10.72
N GLU A 192 8.07 2.11 -9.97
CA GLU A 192 6.61 2.21 -10.09
C GLU A 192 6.11 3.63 -9.74
N ALA A 193 6.60 4.20 -8.64
CA ALA A 193 6.20 5.53 -8.21
C ALA A 193 6.71 6.64 -9.14
N GLY A 194 7.90 6.46 -9.75
CA GLY A 194 8.52 7.43 -10.66
C GLY A 194 8.17 7.25 -12.13
N GLY A 195 7.67 6.09 -12.51
CA GLY A 195 7.29 5.75 -13.88
C GLY A 195 5.94 6.36 -14.25
N GLY A 196 5.94 7.67 -14.58
CA GLY A 196 4.80 8.27 -15.23
C GLY A 196 4.56 7.60 -16.58
N ARG A 197 3.55 6.74 -16.67
CA ARG A 197 2.89 6.37 -17.91
C ARG A 197 1.75 7.32 -18.22
#